data_489050ee3e554aa6a1ede563ee9ecba7
#
_entry.id   489050ee3e554aa6a1ede563ee9ecba7
#
_cell.length_a   1.000
_cell.length_b   1.000
_cell.length_c   1.000
_cell.angle_alpha   90.00
_cell.angle_beta   90.00
_cell.angle_gamma   90.00
#
_symmetry.space_group_name_H-M   'P 1'
#
loop_
_entity.id
_entity.type
_entity.pdbx_description
1 polymer ?
#
loop_
_entity_poly.entity_id
_entity_poly.type
_entity_poly.pdbx_seq_one_letter_code
_entity_poly.pdbx_strand_id
1 'polypeptide(L)'
;MTKRICILGVNGFIGHHLSQKILAGTDWEVYGMDMGSDRVADLLPHPRFHFFEGDITINREWIEYHIRKCDVILPLVAIATPATYVREPLKVFELDFEANLPIVRSCVK
;
A
#
# COMPACT_ATOMS: atom_id res chain seq x y z
N MET A 1 22.91 -0.67 -1.72
CA MET A 1 22.26 -0.20 -0.48
C MET A 1 20.84 -0.68 -0.40
N THR A 2 20.49 -1.36 0.68
CA THR A 2 19.13 -1.84 0.89
C THR A 2 18.19 -0.69 1.22
N LYS A 3 17.12 -0.55 0.45
CA LYS A 3 16.08 0.43 0.71
C LYS A 3 14.82 -0.26 1.22
N ARG A 4 13.96 0.47 1.87
CA ARG A 4 12.67 -0.02 2.34
C ARG A 4 11.57 0.76 1.66
N ILE A 5 10.64 0.03 1.04
CA ILE A 5 9.48 0.65 0.39
C ILE A 5 8.20 0.19 1.09
N CYS A 6 7.31 1.13 1.37
CA CYS A 6 6.01 0.84 1.93
C CYS A 6 4.95 1.01 0.84
N ILE A 7 4.20 -0.04 0.56
CA ILE A 7 3.16 -0.03 -0.47
C ILE A 7 1.81 -0.24 0.20
N LEU A 8 0.97 0.78 0.16
CA LEU A 8 -0.39 0.74 0.66
C LEU A 8 -1.31 0.37 -0.49
N GLY A 9 -2.07 -0.72 -0.35
CA GLY A 9 -2.80 -1.32 -1.46
C GLY A 9 -1.97 -2.35 -2.21
N VAL A 10 -1.08 -3.03 -1.52
CA VAL A 10 -0.11 -3.96 -2.10
C VAL A 10 -0.75 -5.16 -2.79
N ASN A 11 -1.96 -5.56 -2.37
CA ASN A 11 -2.68 -6.69 -2.96
C ASN A 11 -3.43 -6.33 -4.24
N GLY A 12 -3.33 -5.09 -4.71
CA GLY A 12 -3.89 -4.69 -5.99
C GLY A 12 -3.03 -5.16 -7.15
N PHE A 13 -3.52 -4.96 -8.38
CA PHE A 13 -2.81 -5.38 -9.58
C PHE A 13 -1.42 -4.74 -9.67
N ILE A 14 -1.36 -3.42 -9.52
CA ILE A 14 -0.09 -2.69 -9.61
C ILE A 14 0.81 -3.04 -8.44
N GLY A 15 0.26 -3.06 -7.22
CA GLY A 15 1.05 -3.35 -6.03
C GLY A 15 1.70 -4.73 -6.05
N HIS A 16 0.97 -5.74 -6.50
CA HIS A 16 1.49 -7.10 -6.62
C HIS A 16 2.63 -7.18 -7.64
N HIS A 17 2.40 -6.66 -8.85
CA HIS A 17 3.43 -6.71 -9.90
C HIS A 17 4.67 -5.91 -9.53
N LEU A 18 4.49 -4.74 -8.93
CA LEU A 18 5.61 -3.92 -8.48
C LEU A 18 6.42 -4.64 -7.40
N SER A 19 5.74 -5.26 -6.44
CA SER A 19 6.40 -6.03 -5.38
C SER A 19 7.22 -7.19 -5.94
N GLN A 20 6.67 -7.93 -6.91
CA GLN A 20 7.42 -9.00 -7.57
C GLN A 20 8.69 -8.48 -8.23
N LYS A 21 8.58 -7.37 -8.95
CA LYS A 21 9.73 -6.78 -9.65
C LYS A 21 10.80 -6.31 -8.66
N ILE A 22 10.40 -5.67 -7.59
CA ILE A 22 11.34 -5.19 -6.57
C ILE A 22 12.07 -6.35 -5.91
N LEU A 23 11.34 -7.38 -5.51
CA LEU A 23 11.92 -8.53 -4.83
C LEU A 23 12.83 -9.35 -5.74
N ALA A 24 12.53 -9.40 -7.05
CA ALA A 24 13.32 -10.14 -8.01
C ALA A 24 14.57 -9.38 -8.48
N GLY A 25 14.50 -8.07 -8.57
CA GLY A 25 15.55 -7.25 -9.16
C GLY A 25 16.40 -6.42 -8.21
N THR A 26 16.04 -6.39 -6.93
CA THR A 26 16.76 -5.59 -5.93
C THR A 26 16.91 -6.38 -4.62
N ASP A 27 17.69 -5.81 -3.68
CA ASP A 27 17.79 -6.30 -2.32
C ASP A 27 16.86 -5.53 -1.37
N TRP A 28 15.93 -4.76 -1.88
CA TRP A 28 15.03 -3.94 -1.09
C TRP A 28 14.05 -4.78 -0.28
N GLU A 29 13.59 -4.22 0.83
CA GLU A 29 12.50 -4.79 1.61
C GLU A 29 11.19 -4.10 1.27
N VAL A 30 10.12 -4.87 1.15
CA VAL A 30 8.79 -4.39 0.85
C VAL A 30 7.90 -4.57 2.07
N TYR A 31 7.32 -3.47 2.53
CA TYR A 31 6.32 -3.46 3.61
C TYR A 31 4.99 -3.11 2.99
N GLY A 32 4.07 -4.06 2.97
CA GLY A 32 2.80 -3.90 2.30
C GLY A 32 1.62 -4.00 3.23
N MET A 33 0.59 -3.20 2.98
CA MET A 33 -0.68 -3.26 3.69
C MET A 33 -1.83 -3.35 2.70
N ASP A 34 -2.77 -4.23 2.98
CA ASP A 34 -4.04 -4.29 2.27
C ASP A 34 -5.06 -5.02 3.11
N MET A 35 -6.32 -4.98 2.71
CA MET A 35 -7.39 -5.67 3.40
C MET A 35 -7.49 -7.15 3.04
N GLY A 36 -6.77 -7.61 2.02
CA GLY A 36 -6.71 -9.00 1.60
C GLY A 36 -5.33 -9.34 1.09
N SER A 37 -5.07 -10.61 0.84
CA SER A 37 -3.75 -11.10 0.44
C SER A 37 -3.78 -12.11 -0.70
N ASP A 38 -4.92 -12.24 -1.40
CA ASP A 38 -5.07 -13.27 -2.42
C ASP A 38 -4.09 -13.13 -3.58
N ARG A 39 -3.80 -11.91 -4.02
CA ARG A 39 -2.86 -11.68 -5.12
C ARG A 39 -1.40 -11.77 -4.68
N VAL A 40 -1.10 -11.37 -3.45
CA VAL A 40 0.27 -11.42 -2.93
C VAL A 40 0.59 -12.72 -2.20
N ALA A 41 -0.30 -13.70 -2.26
CA ALA A 41 -0.12 -14.97 -1.55
C ALA A 41 1.20 -15.65 -1.94
N ASP A 42 1.64 -15.53 -3.18
CA ASP A 42 2.90 -16.09 -3.65
C ASP A 42 4.13 -15.38 -3.08
N LEU A 43 3.96 -14.16 -2.58
CA LEU A 43 5.05 -13.37 -2.00
C LEU A 43 5.15 -13.48 -0.49
N LEU A 44 4.09 -13.96 0.18
CA LEU A 44 4.06 -14.02 1.64
C LEU A 44 5.24 -14.77 2.27
N PRO A 45 5.72 -15.88 1.68
CA PRO A 45 6.88 -16.57 2.25
C PRO A 45 8.22 -15.89 2.02
N HIS A 46 8.27 -14.86 1.18
CA HIS A 46 9.52 -14.20 0.85
C HIS A 46 10.09 -13.45 2.07
N PRO A 47 11.37 -13.65 2.43
CA PRO A 47 11.92 -13.06 3.67
C PRO A 47 11.99 -11.54 3.66
N ARG A 48 11.98 -10.90 2.50
CA ARG A 48 12.01 -9.45 2.37
C ARG A 48 10.65 -8.83 2.10
N PHE A 49 9.57 -9.63 2.09
CA PHE A 49 8.20 -9.15 1.93
C PHE A 49 7.50 -9.24 3.28
N HIS A 50 7.08 -8.07 3.80
CA HIS A 50 6.41 -7.96 5.10
C HIS A 50 4.99 -7.47 4.88
N PHE A 51 4.02 -8.34 5.10
CA PHE A 51 2.62 -8.02 4.84
C PHE A 51 1.87 -7.79 6.15
N PHE A 52 1.06 -6.74 6.16
CA PHE A 52 0.14 -6.44 7.26
C PHE A 52 -1.28 -6.32 6.71
N GLU A 53 -2.19 -7.13 7.22
CA GLU A 53 -3.59 -7.07 6.84
C GLU A 53 -4.26 -5.95 7.62
N GLY A 54 -4.70 -4.90 6.92
CA GLY A 54 -5.27 -3.75 7.57
C GLY A 54 -5.91 -2.78 6.59
N ASP A 55 -6.41 -1.68 7.13
CA ASP A 55 -7.16 -0.65 6.41
C ASP A 55 -6.51 0.71 6.65
N ILE A 56 -6.25 1.47 5.59
CA ILE A 56 -5.59 2.78 5.72
C ILE A 56 -6.42 3.80 6.51
N THR A 57 -7.73 3.59 6.62
CA THR A 57 -8.61 4.46 7.39
C THR A 57 -8.59 4.17 8.89
N ILE A 58 -8.07 3.01 9.29
CA ILE A 58 -8.07 2.54 10.67
C ILE A 58 -6.65 2.41 11.23
N ASN A 59 -5.75 1.83 10.47
CA ASN A 59 -4.41 1.45 10.96
C ASN A 59 -3.39 2.58 10.79
N ARG A 60 -3.71 3.77 11.27
CA ARG A 60 -2.89 4.96 11.08
C ARG A 60 -1.54 4.88 11.79
N GLU A 61 -1.50 4.25 12.96
CA GLU A 61 -0.25 4.11 13.71
C GLU A 61 0.77 3.26 12.94
N TRP A 62 0.32 2.16 12.33
CA TRP A 62 1.17 1.33 11.50
C TRP A 62 1.72 2.12 10.32
N ILE A 63 0.85 2.89 9.67
CA ILE A 63 1.21 3.70 8.51
C ILE A 63 2.25 4.76 8.91
N GLU A 64 2.00 5.50 9.97
CA GLU A 64 2.91 6.55 10.43
C GLU A 64 4.27 5.98 10.83
N TYR A 65 4.29 4.83 11.50
CA TYR A 65 5.54 4.16 11.86
C TYR A 65 6.35 3.81 10.61
N HIS A 66 5.69 3.25 9.60
CA HIS A 66 6.40 2.80 8.39
C HIS A 66 6.77 3.96 7.47
N ILE A 67 6.04 5.07 7.50
CA ILE A 67 6.44 6.28 6.77
C ILE A 67 7.79 6.77 7.29
N ARG A 68 8.00 6.74 8.60
CA ARG A 68 9.30 7.15 9.18
C ARG A 68 10.41 6.16 8.90
N LYS A 69 10.07 4.88 8.83
CA LYS A 69 11.04 3.79 8.68
C LYS A 69 11.45 3.57 7.22
N CYS A 70 10.54 3.77 6.28
CA CYS A 70 10.76 3.44 4.89
C CYS A 70 11.31 4.62 4.09
N ASP A 71 12.10 4.31 3.06
CA ASP A 71 12.68 5.32 2.17
C ASP A 71 11.69 5.80 1.11
N VAL A 72 10.76 4.94 0.71
CA VAL A 72 9.77 5.23 -0.32
C VAL A 72 8.39 4.82 0.16
N ILE A 73 7.40 5.69 -0.06
CA ILE A 73 6.00 5.41 0.30
C ILE A 73 5.16 5.49 -0.96
N LEU A 74 4.39 4.44 -1.22
CA LEU A 74 3.55 4.35 -2.42
C LEU A 74 2.10 4.05 -2.04
N PRO A 75 1.25 5.09 -1.93
CA PRO A 75 -0.17 4.87 -1.62
C PRO A 75 -0.95 4.54 -2.89
N LEU A 76 -1.30 3.26 -3.05
CA LEU A 76 -2.02 2.75 -4.21
C LEU A 76 -3.47 2.35 -3.89
N VAL A 77 -3.96 2.66 -2.69
CA VAL A 77 -5.34 2.35 -2.31
C VAL A 77 -6.29 3.31 -3.00
N ALA A 78 -7.17 2.77 -3.82
CA ALA A 78 -8.16 3.55 -4.56
C ALA A 78 -9.29 2.66 -5.02
N ILE A 79 -10.47 3.25 -5.26
CA ILE A 79 -11.59 2.56 -5.89
C ILE A 79 -11.53 2.91 -7.38
N ALA A 80 -11.32 1.88 -8.21
CA ALA A 80 -11.16 2.08 -9.65
C ALA A 80 -12.27 1.43 -10.48
N THR A 81 -13.33 0.93 -9.85
CA THR A 81 -14.44 0.27 -10.53
C THR A 81 -15.47 1.31 -10.99
N PRO A 82 -15.74 1.44 -12.31
CA PRO A 82 -16.68 2.46 -12.81
C PRO A 82 -18.07 2.40 -12.17
N ALA A 83 -18.58 1.20 -11.89
CA ALA A 83 -19.89 1.07 -11.24
C ALA A 83 -19.92 1.73 -9.86
N THR A 84 -18.81 1.67 -9.13
CA THR A 84 -18.70 2.29 -7.82
C THR A 84 -18.66 3.81 -7.92
N TYR A 85 -18.02 4.36 -8.96
CA TYR A 85 -18.01 5.81 -9.21
C TYR A 85 -19.41 6.35 -9.39
N VAL A 86 -20.30 5.60 -10.02
CA VAL A 86 -21.67 6.02 -10.25
C VAL A 86 -22.56 5.85 -9.02
N ARG A 87 -22.41 4.72 -8.32
CA ARG A 87 -23.28 4.40 -7.18
C ARG A 87 -22.89 5.11 -5.88
N GLU A 88 -21.60 5.25 -5.63
CA GLU A 88 -21.09 5.77 -4.37
C GLU A 88 -19.98 6.80 -4.61
N PRO A 89 -20.31 7.94 -5.26
CA PRO A 89 -19.27 8.92 -5.60
C PRO A 89 -18.59 9.53 -4.38
N LEU A 90 -19.32 9.72 -3.29
CA LEU A 90 -18.75 10.26 -2.06
C LEU A 90 -17.75 9.27 -1.44
N LYS A 91 -18.06 7.98 -1.46
CA LYS A 91 -17.17 6.95 -0.94
C LYS A 91 -15.88 6.86 -1.75
N VAL A 92 -15.97 7.00 -3.08
CA VAL A 92 -14.80 7.04 -3.94
C VAL A 92 -13.93 8.24 -3.59
N PHE A 93 -14.53 9.43 -3.44
CA PHE A 93 -13.79 10.63 -3.05
C PHE A 93 -13.11 10.47 -1.69
N GLU A 94 -13.83 9.93 -0.71
CA GLU A 94 -13.27 9.71 0.63
C GLU A 94 -12.08 8.78 0.61
N LEU A 95 -12.14 7.66 -0.12
CA LEU A 95 -11.05 6.70 -0.17
C LEU A 95 -9.91 7.17 -1.06
N ASP A 96 -10.23 7.65 -2.27
CA ASP A 96 -9.19 8.01 -3.24
C ASP A 96 -8.46 9.30 -2.88
N PHE A 97 -9.11 10.20 -2.17
CA PHE A 97 -8.54 11.49 -1.82
C PHE A 97 -8.38 11.69 -0.32
N GLU A 98 -9.47 11.69 0.44
CA GLU A 98 -9.42 12.05 1.86
C GLU A 98 -8.61 11.06 2.71
N ALA A 99 -8.70 9.76 2.42
CA ALA A 99 -7.97 8.75 3.18
C ALA A 99 -6.47 8.77 2.85
N ASN A 100 -6.11 9.16 1.62
CA ASN A 100 -4.71 9.20 1.20
C ASN A 100 -4.02 10.53 1.53
N LEU A 101 -4.77 11.61 1.67
CA LEU A 101 -4.20 12.93 1.94
C LEU A 101 -3.36 12.98 3.23
N PRO A 102 -3.82 12.43 4.37
CA PRO A 102 -2.99 12.41 5.58
C PRO A 102 -1.67 11.66 5.40
N ILE A 103 -1.67 10.62 4.55
CA ILE A 103 -0.45 9.85 4.25
C ILE A 103 0.56 10.74 3.54
N VAL A 104 0.13 11.47 2.52
CA VAL A 104 0.98 12.39 1.78
C VAL A 104 1.52 13.49 2.70
N ARG A 105 0.67 14.04 3.57
CA ARG A 105 1.08 15.07 4.52
C ARG A 105 2.13 14.56 5.50
N SER A 106 1.98 13.31 5.95
CA SER A 106 2.96 12.69 6.85
C SER A 106 4.33 12.51 6.18
N CYS A 107 4.34 12.24 4.88
CA CYS A 107 5.59 12.07 4.13
C CYS A 107 6.38 13.38 4.00
N VAL A 108 5.70 14.53 4.07
CA VAL A 108 6.35 15.85 3.95
C VAL A 108 7.06 16.26 5.23
N LYS A 109 6.66 15.70 6.34
CA LYS A 109 7.29 15.97 7.62
C LYS A 109 8.53 15.12 7.80
#